data_14a4e0db89e9a08fc2bec61779b4f1d8
#
_entry.id   14a4e0db89e9a08fc2bec61779b4f1d8
#
_cell.length_a   1.000
_cell.length_b   1.000
_cell.length_c   1.000
_cell.angle_alpha   90.00
_cell.angle_beta   90.00
_cell.angle_gamma   90.00
#
_symmetry.space_group_name_H-M   'P 1'
#
loop_
_entity.id
_entity.type
_entity.pdbx_description
1 polymer ?
#
loop_
_entity_poly.entity_id
_entity_poly.type
_entity_poly.pdbx_seq_one_letter_code
_entity_poly.pdbx_strand_id
1 'polypeptide(L)'
;GAVSAGGQGNDPVVIFSHELEITDVSWLRLRFSDVFLAGSRASGNASFIRITGTQPGAVQTLDAVEVAQWGSTSAYFQGNSLLVELLSYSNTGTNRLVINEATFEESTVEGLPQGICGDSDDRALSWDPCVARLSFKKQSSNCGYVRFCTAFLVAGRPNVLLTAGHCCHAFPWCEIP
;
A
#
# COMPACT_ATOMS: atom_id res chain seq x y z
N GLY A 1 -8.44 17.76 5.62
CA GLY A 1 -9.03 18.35 6.84
C GLY A 1 -8.24 18.01 8.09
N ALA A 2 -8.44 18.77 9.17
CA ALA A 2 -7.86 18.50 10.48
C ALA A 2 -8.96 17.95 11.40
N VAL A 3 -8.70 16.85 12.10
CA VAL A 3 -9.68 16.18 12.96
C VAL A 3 -9.06 15.86 14.30
N SER A 4 -9.81 16.12 15.40
CA SER A 4 -9.40 15.83 16.77
C SER A 4 -10.11 14.59 17.30
N ALA A 5 -9.40 13.75 18.05
CA ALA A 5 -9.99 12.57 18.68
C ALA A 5 -10.83 12.95 19.89
N GLY A 6 -12.05 12.45 19.96
CA GLY A 6 -13.02 12.63 21.05
C GLY A 6 -13.41 11.34 21.76
N GLY A 7 -12.49 10.35 21.91
CA GLY A 7 -12.77 9.08 22.58
C GLY A 7 -12.39 9.08 24.06
N GLN A 8 -13.08 8.27 24.87
CA GLN A 8 -12.67 7.93 26.24
C GLN A 8 -12.20 6.46 26.22
N GLY A 9 -10.90 6.22 26.44
CA GLY A 9 -10.32 4.88 26.48
C GLY A 9 -8.89 4.84 25.98
N ASN A 10 -8.25 3.66 26.13
CA ASN A 10 -6.90 3.39 25.69
C ASN A 10 -6.84 2.84 24.24
N ASP A 11 -7.99 2.64 23.60
CA ASP A 11 -8.06 2.09 22.24
C ASP A 11 -8.20 3.23 21.21
N PRO A 12 -7.61 3.08 20.02
CA PRO A 12 -7.76 4.05 18.96
C PRO A 12 -9.18 4.01 18.39
N VAL A 13 -9.73 5.18 18.09
CA VAL A 13 -11.05 5.34 17.48
C VAL A 13 -10.90 5.90 16.07
N VAL A 14 -11.80 5.50 15.17
CA VAL A 14 -11.88 6.08 13.83
C VAL A 14 -12.42 7.51 13.95
N ILE A 15 -11.60 8.49 13.58
CA ILE A 15 -11.97 9.90 13.61
C ILE A 15 -12.28 10.47 12.22
N PHE A 16 -11.91 9.73 11.18
CA PHE A 16 -12.22 10.02 9.78
C PHE A 16 -12.32 8.70 9.02
N SER A 17 -13.26 8.63 8.09
CA SER A 17 -13.43 7.51 7.17
C SER A 17 -13.87 8.03 5.81
N HIS A 18 -13.26 7.52 4.74
CA HIS A 18 -13.60 7.87 3.36
C HIS A 18 -13.39 6.67 2.45
N GLU A 19 -14.38 6.39 1.64
CA GLU A 19 -14.30 5.40 0.58
C GLU A 19 -13.94 6.09 -0.74
N LEU A 20 -12.89 5.60 -1.39
CA LEU A 20 -12.45 6.02 -2.72
C LEU A 20 -12.76 4.90 -3.70
N GLU A 21 -13.52 5.19 -4.73
CA GLU A 21 -13.78 4.27 -5.83
C GLU A 21 -13.42 4.94 -7.16
N ILE A 22 -12.71 4.20 -8.03
CA ILE A 22 -12.39 4.60 -9.40
C ILE A 22 -12.80 3.45 -10.31
N THR A 23 -13.72 3.70 -11.23
CA THR A 23 -14.21 2.67 -12.15
C THR A 23 -13.15 2.26 -13.16
N ASP A 24 -13.25 1.00 -13.63
CA ASP A 24 -12.43 0.46 -14.71
C ASP A 24 -10.91 0.45 -14.43
N VAL A 25 -10.52 0.28 -13.18
CA VAL A 25 -9.13 0.15 -12.78
C VAL A 25 -8.82 -1.21 -12.15
N SER A 26 -7.60 -1.70 -12.37
CA SER A 26 -7.15 -2.99 -11.86
C SER A 26 -6.49 -2.90 -10.47
N TRP A 27 -5.90 -1.75 -10.15
CA TRP A 27 -5.30 -1.48 -8.85
C TRP A 27 -5.26 0.02 -8.55
N LEU A 28 -5.13 0.35 -7.27
CA LEU A 28 -5.04 1.71 -6.74
C LEU A 28 -3.83 1.87 -5.82
N ARG A 29 -3.21 3.05 -5.85
CA ARG A 29 -2.20 3.52 -4.91
C ARG A 29 -2.44 4.97 -4.58
N LEU A 30 -2.37 5.33 -3.30
CA LEU A 30 -2.57 6.69 -2.83
C LEU A 30 -1.24 7.40 -2.61
N ARG A 31 -1.23 8.71 -2.85
CA ARG A 31 -0.18 9.63 -2.45
C ARG A 31 -0.73 10.66 -1.49
N PHE A 32 0.05 10.94 -0.47
CA PHE A 32 -0.27 11.92 0.56
C PHE A 32 0.62 13.16 0.38
N SER A 33 0.06 14.36 0.44
CA SER A 33 0.82 15.61 0.31
C SER A 33 1.09 16.30 1.64
N ASP A 34 0.21 16.12 2.62
CA ASP A 34 0.31 16.75 3.93
C ASP A 34 -0.26 15.80 4.98
N VAL A 35 0.63 15.20 5.77
CA VAL A 35 0.29 14.24 6.82
C VAL A 35 0.92 14.70 8.14
N PHE A 36 0.08 14.87 9.13
CA PHE A 36 0.49 15.02 10.52
C PHE A 36 -0.32 14.08 11.39
N LEU A 37 0.33 13.11 11.99
CA LEU A 37 -0.27 12.09 12.86
C LEU A 37 0.22 12.31 14.28
N ALA A 38 -0.70 12.66 15.17
CA ALA A 38 -0.42 12.97 16.56
C ALA A 38 -0.09 11.72 17.38
N GLY A 39 0.56 11.91 18.52
CA GLY A 39 1.02 10.82 19.38
C GLY A 39 2.37 10.26 18.96
N SER A 40 2.81 9.18 19.60
CA SER A 40 4.08 8.53 19.28
C SER A 40 4.06 7.04 19.56
N ARG A 41 4.89 6.26 18.84
CA ARG A 41 5.10 4.83 19.12
C ARG A 41 5.66 4.60 20.53
N ALA A 42 6.56 5.46 20.96
CA ALA A 42 7.18 5.35 22.29
C ALA A 42 6.17 5.46 23.42
N SER A 43 5.12 6.24 23.21
CA SER A 43 4.02 6.41 24.19
C SER A 43 2.87 5.41 23.97
N GLY A 44 2.93 4.56 22.94
CA GLY A 44 1.90 3.61 22.61
C GLY A 44 0.58 4.22 22.14
N ASN A 45 0.60 5.49 21.70
CA ASN A 45 -0.60 6.25 21.34
C ASN A 45 -0.47 6.94 19.96
N ALA A 46 0.39 6.45 19.08
CA ALA A 46 0.54 6.99 17.73
C ALA A 46 -0.76 6.86 16.93
N SER A 47 -1.25 7.96 16.41
CA SER A 47 -2.32 7.96 15.41
C SER A 47 -1.82 7.30 14.12
N PHE A 48 -2.69 6.66 13.36
CA PHE A 48 -2.33 5.95 12.14
C PHE A 48 -3.44 5.98 11.09
N ILE A 49 -3.03 5.85 9.85
CA ILE A 49 -3.91 5.65 8.70
C ILE A 49 -4.10 4.15 8.52
N ARG A 50 -5.33 3.69 8.37
CA ARG A 50 -5.66 2.35 7.93
C ARG A 50 -6.28 2.41 6.55
N ILE A 51 -5.71 1.65 5.61
CA ILE A 51 -6.18 1.56 4.24
C ILE A 51 -6.58 0.11 4.02
N THR A 52 -7.83 -0.10 3.64
CA THR A 52 -8.40 -1.42 3.37
C THR A 52 -8.81 -1.49 1.91
N GLY A 53 -8.28 -2.48 1.19
CA GLY A 53 -8.65 -2.78 -0.19
C GLY A 53 -9.82 -3.75 -0.28
N THR A 54 -10.31 -3.99 -1.50
CA THR A 54 -11.43 -4.91 -1.77
C THR A 54 -11.07 -6.38 -1.59
N GLN A 55 -9.79 -6.74 -1.71
CA GLN A 55 -9.35 -8.12 -1.52
C GLN A 55 -9.29 -8.48 -0.04
N PRO A 56 -9.70 -9.71 0.35
CA PRO A 56 -9.61 -10.16 1.73
C PRO A 56 -8.19 -9.99 2.29
N GLY A 57 -8.05 -9.39 3.46
CA GLY A 57 -6.76 -9.16 4.13
C GLY A 57 -5.88 -8.07 3.51
N ALA A 58 -6.32 -7.40 2.45
CA ALA A 58 -5.59 -6.26 1.87
C ALA A 58 -5.73 -5.03 2.79
N VAL A 59 -4.95 -5.00 3.87
CA VAL A 59 -4.93 -3.91 4.84
C VAL A 59 -3.50 -3.41 5.02
N GLN A 60 -3.34 -2.09 5.01
CA GLN A 60 -2.11 -1.40 5.39
C GLN A 60 -2.40 -0.41 6.51
N THR A 61 -1.54 -0.40 7.53
CA THR A 61 -1.52 0.65 8.55
C THR A 61 -0.25 1.47 8.40
N LEU A 62 -0.37 2.79 8.55
CA LEU A 62 0.74 3.73 8.41
C LEU A 62 0.67 4.76 9.55
N ASP A 63 1.61 4.71 10.48
CA ASP A 63 1.85 5.83 11.39
C ASP A 63 2.80 6.86 10.76
N ALA A 64 3.19 7.90 11.50
CA ALA A 64 4.05 8.96 10.98
C ALA A 64 5.41 8.46 10.47
N VAL A 65 5.98 7.43 11.11
CA VAL A 65 7.26 6.82 10.71
C VAL A 65 7.09 6.05 9.41
N GLU A 66 6.04 5.23 9.33
CA GLU A 66 5.75 4.43 8.14
C GLU A 66 5.36 5.29 6.94
N VAL A 67 4.60 6.35 7.14
CA VAL A 67 4.32 7.32 6.07
C VAL A 67 5.63 7.86 5.48
N ALA A 68 6.61 8.21 6.32
CA ALA A 68 7.91 8.68 5.84
C ALA A 68 8.70 7.57 5.13
N GLN A 69 8.71 6.35 5.66
CA GLN A 69 9.38 5.19 5.04
C GLN A 69 8.79 4.82 3.68
N TRP A 70 7.48 4.96 3.52
CA TRP A 70 6.77 4.72 2.26
C TRP A 70 6.81 5.91 1.29
N GLY A 71 7.59 6.96 1.61
CA GLY A 71 7.71 8.15 0.77
C GLY A 71 6.37 8.86 0.55
N SER A 72 5.55 8.94 1.60
CA SER A 72 4.20 9.53 1.57
C SER A 72 3.27 8.86 0.55
N THR A 73 3.37 7.54 0.39
CA THR A 73 2.47 6.76 -0.47
C THR A 73 1.93 5.53 0.27
N SER A 74 0.82 4.98 -0.22
CA SER A 74 0.34 3.67 0.22
C SER A 74 1.04 2.52 -0.51
N ALA A 75 0.74 1.29 -0.11
CA ALA A 75 0.94 0.10 -0.93
C ALA A 75 0.05 0.14 -2.19
N TYR A 76 0.29 -0.78 -3.11
CA TYR A 76 -0.60 -1.06 -4.23
C TYR A 76 -1.71 -2.01 -3.78
N PHE A 77 -2.95 -1.60 -3.98
CA PHE A 77 -4.13 -2.41 -3.66
C PHE A 77 -4.79 -2.88 -4.95
N GLN A 78 -5.04 -4.16 -5.07
CA GLN A 78 -5.83 -4.73 -6.17
C GLN A 78 -7.29 -4.32 -6.03
N GLY A 79 -7.92 -4.03 -7.17
CA GLY A 79 -9.31 -3.59 -7.24
C GLY A 79 -9.46 -2.09 -7.42
N ASN A 80 -10.67 -1.64 -7.41
CA ASN A 80 -11.11 -0.31 -7.79
C ASN A 80 -11.58 0.56 -6.61
N SER A 81 -11.58 0.02 -5.40
CA SER A 81 -12.06 0.73 -4.20
C SER A 81 -11.11 0.55 -3.02
N LEU A 82 -10.98 1.60 -2.23
CA LEU A 82 -10.22 1.66 -0.99
C LEU A 82 -11.03 2.36 0.09
N LEU A 83 -11.08 1.75 1.28
CA LEU A 83 -11.53 2.42 2.48
C LEU A 83 -10.31 3.02 3.21
N VAL A 84 -10.28 4.34 3.35
CA VAL A 84 -9.23 5.06 4.08
C VAL A 84 -9.79 5.57 5.40
N GLU A 85 -9.18 5.15 6.49
CA GLU A 85 -9.57 5.55 7.84
C GLU A 85 -8.39 6.18 8.57
N LEU A 86 -8.67 7.20 9.36
CA LEU A 86 -7.71 7.80 10.29
C LEU A 86 -8.12 7.42 11.70
N LEU A 87 -7.24 6.73 12.40
CA LEU A 87 -7.46 6.28 13.77
C LEU A 87 -6.57 7.09 14.71
N SER A 88 -7.14 7.49 15.84
CA SER A 88 -6.44 8.28 16.83
C SER A 88 -6.83 7.87 18.25
N TYR A 89 -5.88 7.99 19.16
CA TYR A 89 -6.11 7.82 20.59
C TYR A 89 -6.64 9.11 21.21
N SER A 90 -7.36 8.97 22.31
CA SER A 90 -7.88 10.11 23.06
C SER A 90 -6.75 11.03 23.53
N ASN A 91 -6.98 12.33 23.50
CA ASN A 91 -6.07 13.35 24.02
C ASN A 91 -4.68 13.41 23.38
N THR A 92 -4.49 12.85 22.17
CA THR A 92 -3.19 12.89 21.48
C THR A 92 -2.97 14.16 20.66
N GLY A 93 -4.01 14.93 20.41
CA GLY A 93 -3.93 16.17 19.63
C GLY A 93 -4.62 16.09 18.28
N THR A 94 -4.34 17.08 17.44
CA THR A 94 -4.95 17.22 16.12
C THR A 94 -4.17 16.42 15.08
N ASN A 95 -4.89 15.71 14.23
CA ASN A 95 -4.33 15.00 13.09
C ASN A 95 -4.67 15.73 11.78
N ARG A 96 -3.84 15.57 10.77
CA ARG A 96 -4.07 16.09 9.44
C ARG A 96 -3.68 15.08 8.39
N LEU A 97 -4.57 14.85 7.43
CA LEU A 97 -4.36 13.95 6.30
C LEU A 97 -4.89 14.59 5.03
N VAL A 98 -4.04 14.69 4.01
CA VAL A 98 -4.41 15.12 2.66
C VAL A 98 -3.97 14.05 1.66
N ILE A 99 -4.95 13.44 1.01
CA ILE A 99 -4.75 12.57 -0.16
C ILE A 99 -4.83 13.49 -1.38
N ASN A 100 -3.74 13.63 -2.11
CA ASN A 100 -3.68 14.56 -3.25
C ASN A 100 -3.68 13.84 -4.61
N GLU A 101 -3.41 12.55 -4.61
CA GLU A 101 -3.30 11.78 -5.85
C GLU A 101 -3.68 10.33 -5.62
N ALA A 102 -4.40 9.74 -6.55
CA ALA A 102 -4.55 8.31 -6.69
C ALA A 102 -3.91 7.87 -8.00
N THR A 103 -2.93 7.00 -7.93
CA THR A 103 -2.34 6.35 -9.11
C THR A 103 -3.04 5.04 -9.34
N PHE A 104 -3.35 4.72 -10.59
CA PHE A 104 -4.06 3.50 -10.98
C PHE A 104 -3.62 3.02 -12.36
N GLU A 105 -4.02 1.83 -12.72
CA GLU A 105 -3.93 1.29 -14.07
C GLU A 105 -5.34 0.95 -14.55
N GLU A 106 -5.68 1.44 -15.74
CA GLU A 106 -6.95 1.09 -16.38
C GLU A 106 -7.01 -0.42 -16.62
N SER A 107 -8.15 -1.01 -16.31
CA SER A 107 -8.41 -2.43 -16.57
C SER A 107 -8.55 -2.64 -18.08
N THR A 108 -7.43 -2.86 -18.76
CA THR A 108 -7.49 -3.28 -20.16
C THR A 108 -7.89 -4.75 -20.20
N VAL A 109 -8.99 -5.04 -20.85
CA VAL A 109 -9.53 -6.41 -21.01
C VAL A 109 -8.64 -7.30 -21.91
N GLU A 110 -7.52 -6.80 -22.38
CA GLU A 110 -6.60 -7.51 -23.27
C GLU A 110 -5.25 -7.78 -22.60
N GLY A 111 -5.14 -8.94 -22.00
CA GLY A 111 -3.86 -9.52 -21.61
C GLY A 111 -4.07 -10.91 -21.08
N LEU A 112 -3.91 -11.92 -21.94
CA LEU A 112 -3.76 -13.30 -21.48
C LEU A 112 -2.67 -13.30 -20.38
N PRO A 113 -2.93 -13.88 -19.21
CA PRO A 113 -1.94 -13.96 -18.15
C PRO A 113 -0.69 -14.68 -18.68
N GLN A 114 0.41 -13.96 -18.81
CA GLN A 114 1.67 -14.56 -19.22
C GLN A 114 2.19 -15.46 -18.10
N GLY A 115 2.40 -16.73 -18.39
CA GLY A 115 3.00 -17.69 -17.47
C GLY A 115 2.03 -18.62 -16.75
N ILE A 116 0.80 -18.79 -17.25
CA ILE A 116 -0.12 -19.84 -16.81
C ILE A 116 0.18 -21.11 -17.58
N CYS A 117 0.32 -22.24 -16.87
CA CYS A 117 0.37 -23.56 -17.47
C CYS A 117 -1.06 -24.11 -17.56
N GLY A 118 -1.65 -24.12 -18.76
CA GLY A 118 -3.01 -24.61 -19.00
C GLY A 118 -3.98 -23.51 -19.44
N ASP A 119 -5.25 -23.90 -19.63
CA ASP A 119 -6.28 -23.05 -20.22
C ASP A 119 -7.03 -22.18 -19.17
N SER A 120 -6.71 -22.35 -17.89
CA SER A 120 -7.36 -21.62 -16.79
C SER A 120 -6.34 -21.11 -15.77
N ASP A 121 -6.60 -19.93 -15.23
CA ASP A 121 -5.80 -19.37 -14.13
C ASP A 121 -6.26 -19.99 -12.80
N ASP A 122 -5.50 -20.95 -12.30
CA ASP A 122 -5.72 -21.63 -11.01
C ASP A 122 -4.87 -21.05 -9.87
N ARG A 123 -4.20 -19.91 -10.11
CA ARG A 123 -3.40 -19.25 -9.07
C ARG A 123 -4.30 -18.73 -7.96
N ALA A 124 -3.92 -19.05 -6.72
CA ALA A 124 -4.57 -18.52 -5.54
C ALA A 124 -3.73 -17.42 -4.89
N LEU A 125 -4.39 -16.45 -4.26
CA LEU A 125 -3.71 -15.46 -3.45
C LEU A 125 -2.98 -16.17 -2.29
N SER A 126 -1.70 -15.87 -2.12
CA SER A 126 -0.92 -16.36 -0.99
C SER A 126 -0.94 -15.33 0.13
N TRP A 127 -1.23 -15.81 1.33
CA TRP A 127 -1.11 -15.06 2.59
C TRP A 127 0.14 -15.44 3.37
N ASP A 128 1.07 -16.17 2.74
CA ASP A 128 2.32 -16.54 3.36
C ASP A 128 3.15 -15.27 3.62
N PRO A 129 3.51 -14.98 4.89
CA PRO A 129 4.29 -13.80 5.24
C PRO A 129 5.70 -13.79 4.65
N CYS A 130 6.17 -14.92 4.13
CA CYS A 130 7.45 -15.02 3.42
C CYS A 130 7.36 -14.64 1.94
N VAL A 131 6.16 -14.42 1.41
CA VAL A 131 5.93 -14.05 0.01
C VAL A 131 5.61 -12.57 -0.09
N ALA A 132 6.32 -11.86 -0.93
CA ALA A 132 6.14 -10.43 -1.16
C ALA A 132 5.89 -10.14 -2.64
N ARG A 133 5.18 -9.07 -2.91
CA ARG A 133 5.06 -8.50 -4.25
C ARG A 133 6.15 -7.44 -4.44
N LEU A 134 6.93 -7.57 -5.49
CA LEU A 134 7.81 -6.51 -5.95
C LEU A 134 7.09 -5.67 -6.99
N SER A 135 7.11 -4.35 -6.81
CA SER A 135 6.57 -3.40 -7.77
C SER A 135 7.67 -2.46 -8.26
N PHE A 136 7.72 -2.24 -9.56
CA PHE A 136 8.70 -1.38 -10.20
C PHE A 136 8.00 -0.27 -10.98
N LYS A 137 8.45 0.95 -10.82
CA LYS A 137 8.02 2.06 -11.68
C LYS A 137 8.98 2.17 -12.86
N LYS A 138 8.51 1.93 -14.08
CA LYS A 138 9.31 2.19 -15.26
C LYS A 138 9.38 3.72 -15.46
N GLN A 139 10.58 4.27 -15.46
CA GLN A 139 10.83 5.65 -15.82
C GLN A 139 10.72 5.79 -17.35
N SER A 140 9.51 5.93 -17.85
CA SER A 140 9.22 6.28 -19.24
C SER A 140 8.39 7.56 -19.24
N SER A 141 8.72 8.44 -20.15
CA SER A 141 8.37 9.85 -20.17
C SER A 141 6.87 10.19 -20.24
N ASN A 142 5.94 9.26 -20.35
CA ASN A 142 4.50 9.60 -20.44
C ASN A 142 3.51 8.58 -19.88
N CYS A 143 3.91 7.39 -19.41
CA CYS A 143 3.01 6.45 -18.74
C CYS A 143 3.83 5.59 -17.79
N GLY A 144 3.56 5.70 -16.51
CA GLY A 144 4.22 4.89 -15.49
C GLY A 144 3.70 3.45 -15.52
N TYR A 145 4.30 2.58 -16.33
CA TYR A 145 4.02 1.16 -16.23
C TYR A 145 4.58 0.63 -14.91
N VAL A 146 3.71 0.10 -14.07
CA VAL A 146 4.10 -0.67 -12.90
C VAL A 146 4.16 -2.13 -13.30
N ARG A 147 5.33 -2.74 -13.15
CA ARG A 147 5.47 -4.19 -13.29
C ARG A 147 5.49 -4.82 -11.92
N PHE A 148 4.89 -5.99 -11.81
CA PHE A 148 4.85 -6.76 -10.57
C PHE A 148 5.63 -8.05 -10.74
N CYS A 149 6.39 -8.39 -9.71
CA CYS A 149 7.07 -9.67 -9.57
C CYS A 149 6.80 -10.24 -8.18
N THR A 150 7.00 -11.53 -8.01
CA THR A 150 6.97 -12.17 -6.71
C THR A 150 8.38 -12.25 -6.15
N ALA A 151 8.52 -12.04 -4.85
CA ALA A 151 9.74 -12.25 -4.10
C ALA A 151 9.48 -13.11 -2.87
N PHE A 152 10.53 -13.76 -2.37
CA PHE A 152 10.48 -14.61 -1.19
C PHE A 152 11.53 -14.19 -0.18
N LEU A 153 11.17 -14.15 1.10
CA LEU A 153 12.15 -13.98 2.18
C LEU A 153 13.03 -15.22 2.30
N VAL A 154 14.33 -15.00 2.43
CA VAL A 154 15.30 -16.09 2.61
C VAL A 154 15.41 -16.45 4.10
N ALA A 155 15.13 -17.72 4.43
CA ALA A 155 15.22 -18.20 5.79
C ALA A 155 16.65 -18.01 6.37
N GLY A 156 16.73 -17.52 7.60
CA GLY A 156 17.99 -17.32 8.30
C GLY A 156 18.82 -16.10 7.84
N ARG A 157 18.30 -15.30 6.91
CA ARG A 157 18.93 -14.04 6.48
C ARG A 157 17.90 -12.92 6.50
N PRO A 158 17.87 -12.10 7.55
CA PRO A 158 16.95 -10.96 7.59
C PRO A 158 17.26 -10.00 6.45
N ASN A 159 16.21 -9.46 5.86
CA ASN A 159 16.25 -8.46 4.79
C ASN A 159 16.81 -8.97 3.43
N VAL A 160 16.86 -10.27 3.19
CA VAL A 160 17.21 -10.82 1.87
C VAL A 160 15.97 -11.37 1.20
N LEU A 161 15.69 -10.87 0.00
CA LEU A 161 14.61 -11.32 -0.87
C LEU A 161 15.21 -12.02 -2.10
N LEU A 162 14.61 -13.13 -2.50
CA LEU A 162 14.86 -13.78 -3.78
C LEU A 162 13.74 -13.47 -4.75
N THR A 163 14.08 -13.17 -5.99
CA THR A 163 13.13 -12.99 -7.09
C THR A 163 13.71 -13.57 -8.38
N ALA A 164 12.88 -13.69 -9.41
CA ALA A 164 13.34 -14.15 -10.72
C ALA A 164 14.29 -13.12 -11.37
N GLY A 165 15.37 -13.58 -12.00
CA GLY A 165 16.39 -12.71 -12.59
C GLY A 165 15.84 -11.73 -13.62
N HIS A 166 14.82 -12.11 -14.40
CA HIS A 166 14.18 -11.21 -15.35
C HIS A 166 13.46 -10.02 -14.70
N CYS A 167 13.10 -10.13 -13.42
CA CYS A 167 12.54 -9.02 -12.66
C CYS A 167 13.57 -7.92 -12.42
N CYS A 168 14.85 -8.28 -12.31
CA CYS A 168 15.97 -7.34 -12.13
C CYS A 168 16.58 -6.87 -13.46
N HIS A 169 16.65 -7.75 -14.47
CA HIS A 169 17.28 -7.43 -15.75
C HIS A 169 16.51 -6.44 -16.64
N ALA A 170 15.23 -6.23 -16.38
CA ALA A 170 14.45 -5.24 -17.12
C ALA A 170 14.85 -3.79 -16.81
N PHE A 171 15.77 -3.57 -15.85
CA PHE A 171 16.16 -2.24 -15.38
C PHE A 171 17.68 -2.16 -15.18
N PRO A 172 18.40 -1.32 -15.95
CA PRO A 172 19.83 -1.12 -15.75
C PRO A 172 20.21 -0.41 -14.44
N TRP A 173 19.22 -0.08 -13.60
CA TRP A 173 19.40 0.70 -12.37
C TRP A 173 18.47 0.19 -11.24
N CYS A 174 18.61 -1.08 -10.86
CA CYS A 174 18.07 -1.53 -9.57
C CYS A 174 19.10 -1.23 -8.48
N GLU A 175 19.24 0.02 -8.08
CA GLU A 175 19.72 0.33 -6.74
C GLU A 175 18.53 0.18 -5.80
N ILE A 176 18.57 -0.85 -4.97
CA ILE A 176 17.69 -1.00 -3.82
C ILE A 176 18.30 -0.12 -2.72
N PRO A 177 17.60 0.92 -2.24
CA PRO A 177 18.08 1.72 -1.14
C PRO A 177 18.20 0.93 0.16
#